data_e49c7b992325b1d12216859248e030ae
#
_entry.id   e49c7b992325b1d12216859248e030ae
#
_cell.length_a   1.000
_cell.length_b   1.000
_cell.length_c   1.000
_cell.angle_alpha   90.00
_cell.angle_beta   90.00
_cell.angle_gamma   90.00
#
_symmetry.space_group_name_H-M   'P 1'
#
loop_
_entity.id
_entity.type
_entity.pdbx_description
1 polymer ?
#
loop_
_entity_poly.entity_id
_entity_poly.type
_entity_poly.pdbx_seq_one_letter_code
_entity_poly.pdbx_strand_id
1 'polypeptide(L)'
;MTTLRIIALSAIITGISATDTPRAEVPVALTERLAGKSGEGLAAVLRRECRPTTLSAAGNITYRFYDPFTGNDVAVTDGNYPRDYAPATLVPVDWWMETELYGDTLANDLNNFIPLTVDVIHARRSVIPVSALADVTSQYDSWAVGHIVRYDTPVDAYAPPVDMRGRLARAFFYMAVMYPHTLFTPTAYMMMSVRYPYMTASASSMLIDWAEQYPPDDAEKEWTRYASGLQGGCNPFVEIPDLHEYIWGGKAGETFGMPGERVPLHSTYSIADGDRIELYSPHIPEDAVWSIDGIPAADTTYEARELGAGEHELTYTSASTGENGCVMIKIVNTKTIVR
;
A
#
# COMPACT_ATOMS: atom_id res chain seq x y z
N MET A 1 -10.35 -7.75 44.55
CA MET A 1 -10.19 -8.97 43.71
C MET A 1 -11.35 -9.00 42.73
N THR A 2 -11.15 -8.43 41.55
CA THR A 2 -12.19 -8.36 40.50
C THR A 2 -11.68 -9.18 39.33
N THR A 3 -12.35 -10.30 39.10
CA THR A 3 -12.00 -11.34 38.15
C THR A 3 -12.29 -10.85 36.74
N LEU A 4 -11.26 -10.72 35.92
CA LEU A 4 -11.34 -10.44 34.49
C LEU A 4 -11.95 -11.66 33.79
N ARG A 5 -13.16 -11.55 33.26
CA ARG A 5 -13.75 -12.56 32.38
C ARG A 5 -13.35 -12.30 30.96
N ILE A 6 -12.43 -13.11 30.46
CA ILE A 6 -12.16 -13.25 29.03
C ILE A 6 -13.37 -13.98 28.42
N ILE A 7 -14.18 -13.28 27.65
CA ILE A 7 -15.24 -13.91 26.84
C ILE A 7 -14.60 -14.25 25.50
N ALA A 8 -14.25 -15.52 25.33
CA ALA A 8 -13.98 -16.08 24.02
C ALA A 8 -15.30 -16.14 23.23
N LEU A 9 -15.46 -15.28 22.24
CA LEU A 9 -16.62 -15.30 21.34
C LEU A 9 -16.38 -16.39 20.29
N SER A 10 -16.92 -17.59 20.54
CA SER A 10 -17.01 -18.64 19.53
C SER A 10 -18.00 -18.20 18.46
N ALA A 11 -17.52 -17.97 17.24
CA ALA A 11 -18.36 -17.75 16.09
C ALA A 11 -19.20 -19.00 15.80
N ILE A 12 -20.50 -18.91 16.03
CA ILE A 12 -21.46 -19.90 15.51
C ILE A 12 -21.71 -19.52 14.05
N ILE A 13 -20.97 -20.15 13.15
CA ILE A 13 -21.26 -20.13 11.71
C ILE A 13 -22.42 -21.12 11.47
N THR A 14 -23.64 -20.62 11.42
CA THR A 14 -24.75 -21.37 10.82
C THR A 14 -24.71 -21.16 9.32
N GLY A 15 -24.34 -22.22 8.63
CA GLY A 15 -24.47 -22.59 7.24
C GLY A 15 -24.97 -21.53 6.25
N ILE A 16 -24.06 -20.75 5.69
CA ILE A 16 -24.19 -20.24 4.33
C ILE A 16 -23.21 -21.08 3.51
N SER A 17 -23.78 -21.82 2.55
CA SER A 17 -23.00 -22.61 1.59
C SER A 17 -21.94 -21.72 0.96
N ALA A 18 -20.70 -21.98 1.25
CA ALA A 18 -19.57 -21.34 0.60
C ALA A 18 -19.59 -21.78 -0.86
N THR A 19 -20.15 -20.93 -1.73
CA THR A 19 -19.73 -20.92 -3.13
C THR A 19 -18.28 -20.46 -3.09
N ASP A 20 -17.39 -21.27 -3.64
CA ASP A 20 -15.96 -21.02 -3.78
C ASP A 20 -15.69 -19.60 -4.25
N THR A 21 -15.50 -18.68 -3.31
CA THR A 21 -14.86 -17.41 -3.60
C THR A 21 -13.38 -17.72 -3.75
N PRO A 22 -12.74 -17.39 -4.87
CA PRO A 22 -11.31 -17.65 -5.02
C PRO A 22 -10.59 -16.94 -3.89
N ARG A 23 -9.90 -17.74 -3.09
CA ARG A 23 -9.02 -17.29 -2.01
C ARG A 23 -7.92 -16.46 -2.65
N ALA A 24 -8.04 -15.13 -2.58
CA ALA A 24 -6.97 -14.24 -2.98
C ALA A 24 -5.84 -14.42 -1.96
N GLU A 25 -4.96 -15.38 -2.20
CA GLU A 25 -3.64 -15.37 -1.59
C GLU A 25 -2.94 -14.13 -2.12
N VAL A 26 -2.21 -13.38 -1.27
CA VAL A 26 -1.24 -12.41 -1.78
C VAL A 26 -0.34 -13.23 -2.68
N PRO A 27 -0.32 -12.94 -3.96
CA PRO A 27 0.43 -13.80 -4.83
C PRO A 27 1.90 -13.70 -4.41
N VAL A 28 2.57 -14.82 -4.17
CA VAL A 28 4.03 -14.94 -4.20
C VAL A 28 4.58 -14.07 -5.35
N ALA A 29 3.86 -13.97 -6.43
CA ALA A 29 4.08 -13.09 -7.55
C ALA A 29 4.19 -11.57 -7.21
N LEU A 30 3.55 -11.02 -6.17
CA LEU A 30 3.70 -9.59 -5.90
C LEU A 30 5.05 -9.29 -5.26
N THR A 31 5.45 -10.03 -4.23
CA THR A 31 6.76 -9.86 -3.58
C THR A 31 7.91 -10.11 -4.56
N GLU A 32 7.78 -11.10 -5.45
CA GLU A 32 8.74 -11.35 -6.53
C GLU A 32 8.84 -10.17 -7.50
N ARG A 33 7.72 -9.52 -7.85
CA ARG A 33 7.71 -8.35 -8.75
C ARG A 33 8.26 -7.09 -8.08
N LEU A 34 8.17 -7.00 -6.76
CA LEU A 34 8.73 -5.91 -5.96
C LEU A 34 10.22 -6.10 -5.69
N ALA A 35 10.71 -7.35 -5.72
CA ALA A 35 12.09 -7.67 -5.45
C ALA A 35 13.02 -6.91 -6.41
N GLY A 36 14.08 -6.35 -5.86
CA GLY A 36 15.03 -5.53 -6.61
C GLY A 36 14.57 -4.10 -6.94
N LYS A 37 13.35 -3.70 -6.56
CA LYS A 37 12.84 -2.34 -6.77
C LYS A 37 13.09 -1.45 -5.58
N SER A 38 13.28 -0.16 -5.82
CA SER A 38 13.44 0.86 -4.79
C SER A 38 12.78 2.18 -5.21
N GLY A 39 12.54 3.06 -4.26
CA GLY A 39 12.08 4.41 -4.51
C GLY A 39 10.81 4.50 -5.38
N GLU A 40 10.85 5.40 -6.38
CA GLU A 40 9.72 5.59 -7.31
C GLU A 40 9.44 4.32 -8.14
N GLY A 41 10.47 3.51 -8.46
CA GLY A 41 10.31 2.24 -9.18
C GLY A 41 9.47 1.25 -8.37
N LEU A 42 9.69 1.14 -7.06
CA LEU A 42 8.88 0.33 -6.15
C LEU A 42 7.42 0.82 -6.15
N ALA A 43 7.20 2.13 -5.98
CA ALA A 43 5.87 2.73 -6.00
C ALA A 43 5.14 2.52 -7.34
N ALA A 44 5.86 2.56 -8.47
CA ALA A 44 5.29 2.33 -9.80
C ALA A 44 4.80 0.89 -9.98
N VAL A 45 5.56 -0.09 -9.49
CA VAL A 45 5.14 -1.50 -9.52
C VAL A 45 3.91 -1.69 -8.64
N LEU A 46 3.89 -1.15 -7.42
CA LEU A 46 2.73 -1.22 -6.53
C LEU A 46 1.47 -0.65 -7.19
N ARG A 47 1.56 0.50 -7.85
CA ARG A 47 0.42 1.09 -8.59
C ARG A 47 -0.10 0.19 -9.69
N ARG A 48 0.79 -0.45 -10.43
CA ARG A 48 0.42 -1.33 -11.53
C ARG A 48 -0.28 -2.59 -11.04
N GLU A 49 0.22 -3.19 -9.96
CA GLU A 49 -0.23 -4.49 -9.48
C GLU A 49 -1.41 -4.41 -8.51
N CYS A 50 -1.51 -3.32 -7.74
CA CYS A 50 -2.44 -3.24 -6.60
C CYS A 50 -3.61 -2.27 -6.79
N ARG A 51 -3.59 -1.42 -7.84
CA ARG A 51 -4.73 -0.56 -8.13
C ARG A 51 -5.94 -1.38 -8.58
N PRO A 52 -7.16 -1.01 -8.20
CA PRO A 52 -8.37 -1.68 -8.67
C PRO A 52 -8.45 -1.76 -10.19
N THR A 53 -8.84 -2.91 -10.71
CA THR A 53 -9.02 -3.16 -12.15
C THR A 53 -10.49 -3.10 -12.57
N THR A 54 -11.40 -3.26 -11.62
CA THR A 54 -12.84 -3.16 -11.81
C THR A 54 -13.43 -2.19 -10.79
N LEU A 55 -14.44 -1.43 -11.21
CA LEU A 55 -15.21 -0.60 -10.31
C LEU A 55 -16.25 -1.47 -9.60
N SER A 56 -16.04 -1.71 -8.32
CA SER A 56 -17.05 -2.29 -7.47
C SER A 56 -17.66 -1.17 -6.66
N ALA A 57 -18.84 -0.74 -7.06
CA ALA A 57 -19.58 0.25 -6.27
C ALA A 57 -19.81 -0.30 -4.85
N ALA A 58 -19.76 0.58 -3.86
CA ALA A 58 -20.20 0.30 -2.48
C ALA A 58 -21.63 -0.29 -2.40
N GLY A 59 -22.39 -0.22 -3.51
CA GLY A 59 -23.71 -0.82 -3.68
C GLY A 59 -23.77 -2.34 -3.77
N ASN A 60 -22.63 -3.06 -3.86
CA ASN A 60 -22.60 -4.53 -3.95
C ASN A 60 -21.96 -5.20 -2.74
N ILE A 61 -21.69 -4.44 -1.66
CA ILE A 61 -21.02 -4.95 -0.48
C ILE A 61 -22.01 -5.72 0.38
N THR A 62 -21.64 -6.95 0.76
CA THR A 62 -22.27 -7.71 1.84
C THR A 62 -21.17 -8.09 2.81
N TYR A 63 -21.05 -7.31 3.90
CA TYR A 63 -19.99 -7.48 4.87
C TYR A 63 -20.37 -6.93 6.25
N ARG A 64 -19.71 -7.42 7.29
CA ARG A 64 -19.90 -6.94 8.67
C ARG A 64 -18.65 -6.20 9.09
N PHE A 65 -18.83 -4.92 9.43
CA PHE A 65 -17.77 -4.02 9.90
C PHE A 65 -17.89 -3.78 11.40
N TYR A 66 -16.77 -3.48 12.03
CA TYR A 66 -16.74 -2.79 13.31
C TYR A 66 -16.46 -1.31 13.07
N ASP A 67 -17.29 -0.43 13.62
CA ASP A 67 -17.11 1.02 13.57
C ASP A 67 -16.37 1.50 14.83
N PRO A 68 -15.07 1.82 14.76
CA PRO A 68 -14.29 2.22 15.93
C PRO A 68 -14.66 3.61 16.47
N PHE A 69 -15.37 4.43 15.68
CA PHE A 69 -15.82 5.75 16.11
C PHE A 69 -17.04 5.68 17.05
N THR A 70 -17.87 4.68 16.91
CA THR A 70 -19.09 4.50 17.72
C THR A 70 -19.08 3.23 18.56
N GLY A 71 -18.13 2.30 18.33
CA GLY A 71 -18.05 1.01 19.00
C GLY A 71 -19.11 -0.01 18.54
N ASN A 72 -19.78 0.22 17.41
CA ASN A 72 -20.86 -0.62 16.92
C ASN A 72 -20.43 -1.62 15.83
N ASP A 73 -21.08 -2.77 15.82
CA ASP A 73 -21.05 -3.66 14.65
C ASP A 73 -22.03 -3.19 13.58
N VAL A 74 -21.56 -3.08 12.35
CA VAL A 74 -22.30 -2.57 11.20
C VAL A 74 -22.42 -3.65 10.13
N ALA A 75 -23.63 -4.15 9.90
CA ALA A 75 -23.90 -5.07 8.81
C ALA A 75 -24.37 -4.30 7.57
N VAL A 76 -23.64 -4.38 6.48
CA VAL A 76 -24.03 -3.92 5.15
C VAL A 76 -24.46 -5.14 4.35
N THR A 77 -25.62 -5.10 3.69
CA THR A 77 -26.14 -6.21 2.89
C THR A 77 -26.60 -5.72 1.52
N ASP A 78 -26.00 -6.23 0.46
CA ASP A 78 -26.27 -5.83 -0.92
C ASP A 78 -26.22 -4.28 -1.09
N GLY A 79 -25.20 -3.66 -0.46
CA GLY A 79 -25.04 -2.21 -0.46
C GLY A 79 -26.06 -1.42 0.36
N ASN A 80 -26.95 -2.09 1.10
CA ASN A 80 -27.87 -1.44 2.01
C ASN A 80 -27.22 -1.24 3.39
N TYR A 81 -27.12 0.01 3.79
CA TYR A 81 -26.54 0.43 5.07
C TYR A 81 -27.62 0.51 6.15
N PRO A 82 -27.29 0.22 7.41
CA PRO A 82 -28.20 0.50 8.51
C PRO A 82 -28.59 1.98 8.53
N ARG A 83 -29.72 2.28 9.18
CA ARG A 83 -30.16 3.67 9.39
C ARG A 83 -29.02 4.45 10.04
N ASP A 84 -28.83 5.67 9.59
CA ASP A 84 -27.82 6.63 10.07
C ASP A 84 -26.38 6.32 9.64
N TYR A 85 -26.12 5.20 8.93
CA TYR A 85 -24.82 4.88 8.31
C TYR A 85 -24.82 5.18 6.81
N ALA A 86 -23.66 5.58 6.32
CA ALA A 86 -23.42 5.85 4.90
C ALA A 86 -22.00 5.38 4.50
N PRO A 87 -21.77 5.13 3.20
CA PRO A 87 -20.42 4.92 2.68
C PRO A 87 -19.57 6.16 2.93
N ALA A 88 -18.35 5.95 3.41
CA ALA A 88 -17.37 6.99 3.66
C ALA A 88 -15.98 6.52 3.25
N THR A 89 -15.01 7.42 3.26
CA THR A 89 -13.62 7.13 2.95
C THR A 89 -12.71 7.38 4.14
N LEU A 90 -11.68 6.57 4.29
CA LEU A 90 -10.65 6.74 5.32
C LEU A 90 -9.84 8.01 5.06
N VAL A 91 -9.32 8.15 3.84
CA VAL A 91 -8.66 9.35 3.33
C VAL A 91 -9.68 10.12 2.48
N PRO A 92 -9.93 11.40 2.77
CA PRO A 92 -10.94 12.16 2.05
C PRO A 92 -10.62 12.30 0.56
N VAL A 93 -11.50 11.84 -0.33
CA VAL A 93 -11.29 11.88 -1.78
C VAL A 93 -11.42 13.29 -2.37
N ASP A 94 -12.12 14.19 -1.70
CA ASP A 94 -12.23 15.59 -2.05
C ASP A 94 -10.93 16.38 -1.84
N TRP A 95 -9.90 15.76 -1.30
CA TRP A 95 -8.55 16.32 -1.27
C TRP A 95 -7.91 16.38 -2.66
N TRP A 96 -8.33 15.52 -3.58
CA TRP A 96 -7.90 15.52 -4.99
C TRP A 96 -8.72 16.52 -5.80
N MET A 97 -8.10 17.56 -6.36
CA MET A 97 -8.81 18.61 -7.09
C MET A 97 -9.12 18.27 -8.56
N GLU A 98 -8.41 17.30 -9.14
CA GLU A 98 -8.59 16.85 -10.54
C GLU A 98 -8.95 15.36 -10.56
N THR A 99 -10.12 15.06 -10.02
CA THR A 99 -10.59 13.67 -9.86
C THR A 99 -10.81 12.94 -11.19
N GLU A 100 -11.01 13.69 -12.29
CA GLU A 100 -11.20 13.15 -13.64
C GLU A 100 -10.02 12.28 -14.10
N LEU A 101 -8.80 12.51 -13.59
CA LEU A 101 -7.62 11.70 -13.91
C LEU A 101 -7.77 10.23 -13.51
N TYR A 102 -8.61 9.97 -12.53
CA TYR A 102 -8.83 8.63 -11.99
C TYR A 102 -10.23 8.10 -12.24
N GLY A 103 -11.11 8.95 -12.84
CA GLY A 103 -12.52 8.63 -13.04
C GLY A 103 -13.18 8.20 -11.72
N ASP A 104 -14.05 7.22 -11.79
CA ASP A 104 -14.77 6.73 -10.60
C ASP A 104 -13.91 5.85 -9.68
N THR A 105 -12.67 5.48 -10.08
CA THR A 105 -11.81 4.56 -9.31
C THR A 105 -11.44 5.14 -7.95
N LEU A 106 -11.04 6.42 -7.90
CA LEU A 106 -10.64 7.09 -6.67
C LEU A 106 -11.76 7.09 -5.61
N ALA A 107 -12.98 7.39 -6.03
CA ALA A 107 -14.14 7.51 -5.14
C ALA A 107 -14.71 6.15 -4.70
N ASN A 108 -14.47 5.09 -5.48
CA ASN A 108 -15.05 3.77 -5.27
C ASN A 108 -14.02 2.71 -4.87
N ASP A 109 -12.80 3.11 -4.51
CA ASP A 109 -11.77 2.19 -4.06
C ASP A 109 -12.07 1.65 -2.66
N LEU A 110 -12.36 0.35 -2.59
CA LEU A 110 -12.71 -0.33 -1.35
C LEU A 110 -11.55 -0.39 -0.33
N ASN A 111 -10.31 -0.21 -0.76
CA ASN A 111 -9.17 -0.10 0.17
C ASN A 111 -9.15 1.24 0.93
N ASN A 112 -9.93 2.23 0.46
CA ASN A 112 -10.15 3.50 1.14
C ASN A 112 -11.54 3.60 1.78
N PHE A 113 -12.33 2.54 1.76
CA PHE A 113 -13.72 2.53 2.18
C PHE A 113 -13.91 2.17 3.66
N ILE A 114 -14.90 2.81 4.28
CA ILE A 114 -15.43 2.47 5.60
C ILE A 114 -16.89 2.94 5.71
N PRO A 115 -17.83 2.14 6.26
CA PRO A 115 -19.15 2.64 6.63
C PRO A 115 -19.05 3.43 7.95
N LEU A 116 -19.56 4.65 7.96
CA LEU A 116 -19.60 5.51 9.14
C LEU A 116 -20.99 6.10 9.34
N THR A 117 -21.29 6.50 10.57
CA THR A 117 -22.50 7.30 10.81
C THR A 117 -22.39 8.67 10.16
N VAL A 118 -23.52 9.22 9.73
CA VAL A 118 -23.59 10.55 9.12
C VAL A 118 -23.02 11.62 10.05
N ASP A 119 -23.22 11.48 11.36
CA ASP A 119 -22.69 12.40 12.37
C ASP A 119 -21.16 12.36 12.44
N VAL A 120 -20.54 11.17 12.38
CA VAL A 120 -19.08 11.02 12.31
C VAL A 120 -18.53 11.62 11.01
N ILE A 121 -19.19 11.35 9.87
CA ILE A 121 -18.80 11.91 8.57
C ILE A 121 -18.80 13.44 8.64
N HIS A 122 -19.86 14.04 9.18
CA HIS A 122 -19.99 15.50 9.31
C HIS A 122 -18.98 16.09 10.30
N ALA A 123 -18.77 15.45 11.44
CA ALA A 123 -17.87 15.95 12.47
C ALA A 123 -16.39 15.85 12.04
N ARG A 124 -16.01 14.73 11.42
CA ARG A 124 -14.65 14.51 10.92
C ARG A 124 -14.34 15.39 9.70
N ARG A 125 -15.33 15.60 8.81
CA ARG A 125 -15.17 16.37 7.56
C ARG A 125 -13.96 15.87 6.73
N SER A 126 -13.36 16.79 5.98
CA SER A 126 -12.12 16.57 5.20
C SER A 126 -10.90 17.20 5.89
N VAL A 127 -10.85 17.10 7.24
CA VAL A 127 -9.73 17.64 8.04
C VAL A 127 -8.66 16.57 8.27
N ILE A 128 -7.47 17.01 8.65
CA ILE A 128 -6.34 16.12 8.85
C ILE A 128 -6.47 15.30 10.14
N PRO A 129 -6.05 14.02 10.14
CA PRO A 129 -5.88 13.25 11.36
C PRO A 129 -4.59 13.65 12.08
N VAL A 130 -4.63 13.61 13.41
CA VAL A 130 -3.47 13.92 14.26
C VAL A 130 -3.42 13.00 15.49
N SER A 131 -2.24 12.83 16.07
CA SER A 131 -2.08 12.05 17.30
C SER A 131 -2.66 12.73 18.52
N ALA A 132 -2.59 14.08 18.57
CA ALA A 132 -3.15 14.90 19.62
C ALA A 132 -3.58 16.27 19.09
N LEU A 133 -4.63 16.83 19.68
CA LEU A 133 -5.12 18.18 19.41
C LEU A 133 -4.49 19.17 20.40
N ALA A 134 -4.25 20.40 19.94
CA ALA A 134 -3.85 21.51 20.81
C ALA A 134 -5.05 22.09 21.55
N ASP A 135 -6.22 22.09 20.92
CA ASP A 135 -7.49 22.50 21.48
C ASP A 135 -8.60 21.58 20.98
N VAL A 136 -9.49 21.16 21.89
CA VAL A 136 -10.61 20.26 21.60
C VAL A 136 -11.90 21.05 21.54
N THR A 137 -12.56 21.03 20.38
CA THR A 137 -13.88 21.67 20.19
C THR A 137 -15.03 20.72 20.48
N SER A 138 -14.85 19.43 20.21
CA SER A 138 -15.83 18.38 20.55
C SER A 138 -15.12 17.10 20.94
N GLN A 139 -15.50 16.54 22.08
CA GLN A 139 -14.99 15.27 22.59
C GLN A 139 -16.06 14.19 22.45
N TYR A 140 -15.66 13.05 21.91
CA TYR A 140 -16.44 11.81 21.80
C TYR A 140 -15.76 10.73 22.64
N ASP A 141 -16.39 9.57 22.78
CA ASP A 141 -15.90 8.50 23.67
C ASP A 141 -14.48 8.04 23.33
N SER A 142 -14.19 7.80 22.04
CA SER A 142 -12.91 7.25 21.56
C SER A 142 -12.10 8.21 20.69
N TRP A 143 -12.65 9.38 20.33
CA TRP A 143 -12.05 10.32 19.39
C TRP A 143 -12.46 11.77 19.68
N ALA A 144 -11.82 12.73 19.02
CA ALA A 144 -12.12 14.15 19.22
C ALA A 144 -11.89 14.96 17.94
N VAL A 145 -12.57 16.10 17.82
CA VAL A 145 -12.28 17.13 16.82
C VAL A 145 -11.85 18.41 17.50
N GLY A 146 -11.05 19.22 16.81
CA GLY A 146 -10.53 20.47 17.34
C GLY A 146 -9.49 21.05 16.40
N HIS A 147 -8.43 21.61 16.99
CA HIS A 147 -7.39 22.30 16.24
C HIS A 147 -6.00 21.84 16.64
N ILE A 148 -5.08 21.93 15.70
CA ILE A 148 -3.64 22.05 15.97
C ILE A 148 -3.18 23.47 15.65
N VAL A 149 -2.02 23.87 16.15
CA VAL A 149 -1.42 25.17 15.79
C VAL A 149 -0.28 24.94 14.82
N ARG A 150 -0.34 25.60 13.65
CA ARG A 150 0.73 25.60 12.66
C ARG A 150 1.03 27.04 12.23
N TYR A 151 2.27 27.47 12.40
CA TYR A 151 2.70 28.85 12.13
C TYR A 151 1.77 29.89 12.80
N ASP A 152 1.49 29.70 14.09
CA ASP A 152 0.58 30.53 14.91
C ASP A 152 -0.87 30.60 14.41
N THR A 153 -1.26 29.70 13.50
CA THR A 153 -2.62 29.64 12.96
C THR A 153 -3.31 28.33 13.37
N PRO A 154 -4.54 28.40 13.91
CA PRO A 154 -5.35 27.21 14.16
C PRO A 154 -5.68 26.49 12.85
N VAL A 155 -5.53 25.18 12.84
CA VAL A 155 -5.90 24.31 11.71
C VAL A 155 -6.83 23.22 12.24
N ASP A 156 -7.97 23.07 11.58
CA ASP A 156 -8.94 22.04 11.91
C ASP A 156 -8.32 20.65 11.75
N ALA A 157 -8.52 19.81 12.77
CA ALA A 157 -8.01 18.47 12.84
C ALA A 157 -8.92 17.55 13.65
N TYR A 158 -8.72 16.24 13.54
CA TYR A 158 -9.34 15.28 14.44
C TYR A 158 -8.31 14.28 14.97
N ALA A 159 -8.50 13.85 16.22
CA ALA A 159 -7.76 12.75 16.81
C ALA A 159 -8.58 11.46 16.65
N PRO A 160 -8.21 10.52 15.76
CA PRO A 160 -8.96 9.29 15.54
C PRO A 160 -8.89 8.37 16.76
N PRO A 161 -9.86 7.41 16.88
CA PRO A 161 -9.76 6.32 17.84
C PRO A 161 -8.41 5.61 17.71
N VAL A 162 -7.82 5.21 18.84
CA VAL A 162 -6.46 4.66 18.84
C VAL A 162 -6.35 3.35 18.08
N ASP A 163 -7.35 2.49 18.13
CA ASP A 163 -7.45 1.22 17.41
C ASP A 163 -7.63 1.40 15.90
N MET A 164 -8.07 2.58 15.45
CA MET A 164 -8.21 2.93 14.04
C MET A 164 -6.92 3.46 13.40
N ARG A 165 -5.95 3.91 14.21
CA ARG A 165 -4.76 4.64 13.72
C ARG A 165 -3.94 3.84 12.73
N GLY A 166 -3.68 2.56 13.00
CA GLY A 166 -2.91 1.70 12.10
C GLY A 166 -3.61 1.50 10.75
N ARG A 167 -4.90 1.20 10.76
CA ARG A 167 -5.71 1.06 9.54
C ARG A 167 -5.74 2.37 8.75
N LEU A 168 -5.89 3.50 9.43
CA LEU A 168 -5.86 4.81 8.80
C LEU A 168 -4.49 5.09 8.15
N ALA A 169 -3.39 4.78 8.84
CA ALA A 169 -2.04 4.93 8.30
C ALA A 169 -1.85 4.12 7.01
N ARG A 170 -2.23 2.84 7.00
CA ARG A 170 -2.15 1.98 5.81
C ARG A 170 -3.05 2.44 4.66
N ALA A 171 -4.20 3.05 4.97
CA ALA A 171 -5.03 3.69 3.95
C ALA A 171 -4.35 4.94 3.34
N PHE A 172 -3.68 5.77 4.16
CA PHE A 172 -2.90 6.91 3.66
C PHE A 172 -1.72 6.46 2.78
N PHE A 173 -0.96 5.46 3.19
CA PHE A 173 0.12 4.88 2.38
C PHE A 173 -0.40 4.38 1.04
N TYR A 174 -1.51 3.66 1.07
CA TYR A 174 -2.17 3.15 -0.12
C TYR A 174 -2.59 4.28 -1.06
N MET A 175 -3.35 5.25 -0.58
CA MET A 175 -3.87 6.34 -1.39
C MET A 175 -2.75 7.22 -1.97
N ALA A 176 -1.68 7.47 -1.21
CA ALA A 176 -0.53 8.23 -1.66
C ALA A 176 0.19 7.54 -2.83
N VAL A 177 0.35 6.22 -2.76
CA VAL A 177 1.02 5.45 -3.82
C VAL A 177 0.10 5.20 -5.02
N MET A 178 -1.16 4.82 -4.80
CA MET A 178 -2.07 4.46 -5.89
C MET A 178 -2.57 5.65 -6.70
N TYR A 179 -2.72 6.81 -6.05
CA TYR A 179 -3.31 8.01 -6.65
C TYR A 179 -2.38 9.24 -6.51
N PRO A 180 -1.12 9.17 -6.99
CA PRO A 180 -0.23 10.32 -7.00
C PRO A 180 -0.84 11.41 -7.89
N HIS A 181 -0.86 12.65 -7.40
CA HIS A 181 -1.62 13.71 -8.07
C HIS A 181 -0.79 14.98 -8.28
N THR A 182 -1.26 15.86 -9.15
CA THR A 182 -0.60 17.11 -9.47
C THR A 182 -1.14 18.30 -8.68
N LEU A 183 -2.36 18.20 -8.13
CA LEU A 183 -3.00 19.28 -7.40
C LEU A 183 -3.91 18.77 -6.28
N PHE A 184 -3.59 19.17 -5.06
CA PHE A 184 -4.38 18.87 -3.86
C PHE A 184 -5.03 20.14 -3.29
N THR A 185 -6.06 19.96 -2.46
CA THR A 185 -6.57 21.07 -1.65
C THR A 185 -5.52 21.56 -0.64
N PRO A 186 -5.61 22.81 -0.15
CA PRO A 186 -4.67 23.34 0.86
C PRO A 186 -4.56 22.45 2.11
N THR A 187 -5.66 21.87 2.58
CA THR A 187 -5.68 20.95 3.73
C THR A 187 -4.87 19.68 3.42
N ALA A 188 -5.06 19.11 2.24
CA ALA A 188 -4.36 17.90 1.82
C ALA A 188 -2.83 18.08 1.74
N TYR A 189 -2.34 19.25 1.35
CA TYR A 189 -0.90 19.55 1.33
C TYR A 189 -0.23 19.53 2.70
N MET A 190 -0.98 19.46 3.78
CA MET A 190 -0.43 19.22 5.12
C MET A 190 0.01 17.78 5.34
N MET A 191 -0.58 16.85 4.57
CA MET A 191 -0.32 15.41 4.65
C MET A 191 0.33 14.89 3.37
N MET A 192 -0.16 15.30 2.20
CA MET A 192 0.16 14.78 0.89
C MET A 192 1.19 15.66 0.16
N SER A 193 1.88 15.07 -0.81
CA SER A 193 2.82 15.74 -1.70
C SER A 193 2.59 15.29 -3.14
N VAL A 194 2.75 16.22 -4.09
CA VAL A 194 2.67 15.90 -5.53
C VAL A 194 3.93 15.20 -6.05
N ARG A 195 4.99 15.20 -5.27
CA ARG A 195 6.26 14.56 -5.60
C ARG A 195 6.49 13.34 -4.71
N TYR A 196 7.17 12.34 -5.27
CA TYR A 196 7.66 11.22 -4.49
C TYR A 196 8.41 11.74 -3.24
N PRO A 197 8.18 11.16 -2.07
CA PRO A 197 7.39 9.98 -1.75
C PRO A 197 5.88 10.24 -1.49
N TYR A 198 5.27 11.26 -2.08
CA TYR A 198 3.84 11.59 -2.10
C TYR A 198 3.22 12.02 -0.77
N MET A 199 3.99 12.08 0.29
CA MET A 199 3.56 12.60 1.60
C MET A 199 4.60 13.58 2.16
N THR A 200 4.16 14.43 3.08
CA THR A 200 5.06 15.29 3.85
C THR A 200 5.82 14.48 4.88
N ALA A 201 7.05 14.89 5.24
CA ALA A 201 7.85 14.16 6.22
C ALA A 201 7.16 14.06 7.60
N SER A 202 6.45 15.11 8.03
CA SER A 202 5.72 15.08 9.31
C SER A 202 4.54 14.11 9.29
N ALA A 203 3.83 14.03 8.16
CA ALA A 203 2.73 13.10 8.02
C ALA A 203 3.22 11.65 7.95
N SER A 204 4.23 11.37 7.14
CA SER A 204 4.79 10.02 7.03
C SER A 204 5.34 9.51 8.36
N SER A 205 6.09 10.35 9.12
CA SER A 205 6.59 9.96 10.44
C SER A 205 5.46 9.57 11.40
N MET A 206 4.41 10.40 11.51
CA MET A 206 3.26 10.10 12.38
C MET A 206 2.53 8.83 11.94
N LEU A 207 2.36 8.62 10.63
CA LEU A 207 1.64 7.47 10.11
C LEU A 207 2.46 6.18 10.24
N ILE A 208 3.79 6.25 10.15
CA ILE A 208 4.70 5.12 10.45
C ILE A 208 4.55 4.72 11.92
N ASP A 209 4.65 5.67 12.85
CA ASP A 209 4.44 5.40 14.28
C ASP A 209 3.10 4.70 14.54
N TRP A 210 2.05 5.11 13.84
CA TRP A 210 0.74 4.46 13.96
C TRP A 210 0.70 3.06 13.37
N ALA A 211 1.30 2.86 12.21
CA ALA A 211 1.35 1.54 11.56
C ALA A 211 2.11 0.52 12.39
N GLU A 212 3.22 0.94 13.02
CA GLU A 212 4.03 0.09 13.91
C GLU A 212 3.32 -0.23 15.22
N GLN A 213 2.67 0.77 15.84
CA GLN A 213 1.96 0.56 17.11
C GLN A 213 0.70 -0.27 16.94
N TYR A 214 0.03 -0.20 15.78
CA TYR A 214 -1.23 -0.87 15.49
C TYR A 214 -1.13 -1.67 14.18
N PRO A 215 -0.47 -2.85 14.22
CA PRO A 215 -0.35 -3.71 13.04
C PRO A 215 -1.73 -4.17 12.53
N PRO A 216 -1.84 -4.63 11.26
CA PRO A 216 -3.10 -5.07 10.71
C PRO A 216 -3.65 -6.28 11.47
N ASP A 217 -4.88 -6.16 11.94
CA ASP A 217 -5.61 -7.24 12.58
C ASP A 217 -6.25 -8.20 11.56
N ASP A 218 -6.87 -9.27 12.04
CA ASP A 218 -7.50 -10.26 11.18
C ASP A 218 -8.71 -9.70 10.42
N ALA A 219 -9.44 -8.74 11.01
CA ALA A 219 -10.58 -8.10 10.37
C ALA A 219 -10.14 -7.19 9.21
N GLU A 220 -9.04 -6.44 9.37
CA GLU A 220 -8.48 -5.64 8.29
C GLU A 220 -7.94 -6.49 7.13
N LYS A 221 -7.24 -7.59 7.45
CA LYS A 221 -6.76 -8.56 6.46
C LYS A 221 -7.91 -9.24 5.72
N GLU A 222 -8.97 -9.60 6.43
CA GLU A 222 -10.16 -10.19 5.83
C GLU A 222 -10.88 -9.21 4.91
N TRP A 223 -11.03 -7.95 5.35
CA TRP A 223 -11.58 -6.89 4.51
C TRP A 223 -10.76 -6.68 3.23
N THR A 224 -9.43 -6.60 3.34
CA THR A 224 -8.54 -6.42 2.20
C THR A 224 -8.71 -7.55 1.17
N ARG A 225 -8.81 -8.81 1.62
CA ARG A 225 -9.06 -9.97 0.75
C ARG A 225 -10.45 -9.90 0.10
N TYR A 226 -11.47 -9.55 0.86
CA TYR A 226 -12.83 -9.38 0.34
C TYR A 226 -12.87 -8.26 -0.73
N ALA A 227 -12.30 -7.10 -0.44
CA ALA A 227 -12.21 -5.99 -1.38
C ALA A 227 -11.46 -6.37 -2.66
N SER A 228 -10.31 -7.07 -2.52
CA SER A 228 -9.54 -7.58 -3.66
C SER A 228 -10.36 -8.53 -4.55
N GLY A 229 -11.16 -9.41 -3.97
CA GLY A 229 -12.06 -10.30 -4.72
C GLY A 229 -13.13 -9.55 -5.52
N LEU A 230 -13.56 -8.37 -5.05
CA LEU A 230 -14.57 -7.56 -5.73
C LEU A 230 -13.98 -6.64 -6.80
N GLN A 231 -12.81 -6.05 -6.56
CA GLN A 231 -12.28 -4.98 -7.40
C GLN A 231 -10.96 -5.30 -8.09
N GLY A 232 -10.31 -6.43 -7.78
CA GLY A 232 -9.08 -6.89 -8.43
C GLY A 232 -7.78 -6.20 -7.98
N GLY A 233 -7.85 -5.28 -7.02
CA GLY A 233 -6.70 -4.64 -6.39
C GLY A 233 -6.60 -4.99 -4.92
N CYS A 234 -5.46 -4.80 -4.30
CA CYS A 234 -5.26 -5.06 -2.87
C CYS A 234 -4.58 -3.87 -2.17
N ASN A 235 -4.67 -3.81 -0.84
CA ASN A 235 -3.83 -2.89 -0.09
C ASN A 235 -2.50 -3.58 0.28
N PRO A 236 -1.39 -3.31 -0.42
CA PRO A 236 -0.13 -4.00 -0.17
C PRO A 236 0.46 -3.67 1.20
N PHE A 237 0.08 -2.56 1.81
CA PHE A 237 0.55 -2.17 3.15
C PHE A 237 -0.15 -2.95 4.28
N VAL A 238 -1.24 -3.65 3.99
CA VAL A 238 -1.86 -4.63 4.89
C VAL A 238 -1.21 -6.01 4.73
N GLU A 239 -0.85 -6.36 3.50
CA GLU A 239 -0.42 -7.71 3.13
C GLU A 239 1.09 -7.93 3.33
N ILE A 240 1.91 -6.90 3.09
CA ILE A 240 3.37 -6.99 3.16
C ILE A 240 3.85 -6.21 4.38
N PRO A 241 4.35 -6.90 5.42
CA PRO A 241 4.91 -6.24 6.59
C PRO A 241 6.02 -5.25 6.22
N ASP A 242 6.07 -4.12 6.90
CA ASP A 242 7.11 -3.10 6.81
C ASP A 242 7.34 -2.49 5.40
N LEU A 243 6.42 -2.71 4.44
CA LEU A 243 6.54 -2.15 3.09
C LEU A 243 6.68 -0.62 3.10
N HIS A 244 6.01 0.05 4.04
CA HIS A 244 6.07 1.50 4.21
C HIS A 244 7.47 2.01 4.54
N GLU A 245 8.30 1.18 5.21
CA GLU A 245 9.68 1.50 5.55
C GLU A 245 10.55 1.78 4.31
N TYR A 246 10.30 1.07 3.21
CA TYR A 246 11.04 1.21 1.95
C TYR A 246 10.68 2.48 1.16
N ILE A 247 9.56 3.13 1.51
CA ILE A 247 9.12 4.34 0.82
C ILE A 247 9.31 5.58 1.70
N TRP A 248 8.97 5.51 3.00
CA TRP A 248 8.97 6.66 3.90
C TRP A 248 9.79 6.49 5.18
N GLY A 249 10.14 5.28 5.57
CA GLY A 249 10.80 4.97 6.83
C GLY A 249 12.31 4.79 6.73
N GLY A 250 12.85 3.99 7.66
CA GLY A 250 14.29 3.77 7.81
C GLY A 250 14.97 3.09 6.63
N LYS A 251 14.20 2.38 5.79
CA LYS A 251 14.68 1.69 4.58
C LYS A 251 14.39 2.47 3.30
N ALA A 252 14.02 3.76 3.41
CA ALA A 252 13.67 4.57 2.25
C ALA A 252 14.83 4.65 1.24
N GLY A 253 14.56 4.22 0.01
CA GLY A 253 15.56 4.12 -1.06
C GLY A 253 16.35 2.81 -1.09
N GLU A 254 16.22 1.95 -0.08
CA GLU A 254 16.76 0.59 -0.14
C GLU A 254 15.96 -0.26 -1.12
N THR A 255 16.62 -1.29 -1.64
CA THR A 255 16.01 -2.27 -2.53
C THR A 255 15.07 -3.18 -1.73
N PHE A 256 13.82 -3.34 -2.18
CA PHE A 256 12.86 -4.25 -1.57
C PHE A 256 13.29 -5.71 -1.78
N GLY A 257 13.22 -6.52 -0.74
CA GLY A 257 13.56 -7.93 -0.70
C GLY A 257 14.09 -8.34 0.66
N MET A 258 14.14 -9.63 0.94
CA MET A 258 14.75 -10.11 2.18
C MET A 258 16.26 -9.80 2.17
N PRO A 259 16.86 -9.34 3.27
CA PRO A 259 18.30 -9.19 3.37
C PRO A 259 18.97 -10.52 3.05
N GLY A 260 19.74 -10.55 1.95
CA GLY A 260 20.44 -11.75 1.48
C GLY A 260 19.67 -12.59 0.44
N GLU A 261 18.43 -12.26 0.09
CA GLU A 261 17.74 -12.90 -1.02
C GLU A 261 18.16 -12.25 -2.34
N ARG A 262 18.86 -13.01 -3.15
CA ARG A 262 19.33 -12.58 -4.47
C ARG A 262 18.19 -12.69 -5.47
N VAL A 263 18.01 -11.63 -6.28
CA VAL A 263 17.00 -11.59 -7.33
C VAL A 263 17.53 -12.30 -8.58
N PRO A 264 16.91 -13.41 -9.02
CA PRO A 264 17.38 -14.10 -10.21
C PRO A 264 17.26 -13.24 -11.47
N LEU A 265 18.19 -13.44 -12.41
CA LEU A 265 18.13 -12.85 -13.75
C LEU A 265 16.80 -13.19 -14.44
N HIS A 266 16.20 -12.19 -15.08
CA HIS A 266 15.03 -12.34 -15.94
C HIS A 266 15.24 -11.67 -17.30
N SER A 267 14.35 -11.93 -18.26
CA SER A 267 14.60 -11.59 -19.66
C SER A 267 14.43 -10.11 -20.02
N THR A 268 13.79 -9.29 -19.20
CA THR A 268 13.48 -7.90 -19.56
C THR A 268 13.56 -6.97 -18.36
N TYR A 269 14.24 -5.85 -18.53
CA TYR A 269 14.42 -4.79 -17.53
C TYR A 269 13.98 -3.43 -18.10
N SER A 270 13.59 -2.49 -17.22
CA SER A 270 13.12 -1.16 -17.61
C SER A 270 13.94 -0.08 -16.91
N ILE A 271 14.50 0.84 -17.70
CA ILE A 271 15.16 2.06 -17.17
C ILE A 271 14.13 2.97 -16.49
N ALA A 272 12.94 3.11 -17.07
CA ALA A 272 11.89 3.97 -16.55
C ALA A 272 11.28 3.47 -15.23
N ASP A 273 11.41 2.16 -14.94
CA ASP A 273 10.97 1.55 -13.68
C ASP A 273 12.11 1.47 -12.65
N GLY A 274 13.33 1.89 -13.00
CA GLY A 274 14.49 1.89 -12.12
C GLY A 274 15.00 0.48 -11.80
N ASP A 275 14.89 -0.46 -12.77
CA ASP A 275 15.24 -1.86 -12.53
C ASP A 275 16.73 -2.03 -12.24
N ARG A 276 17.02 -2.93 -11.31
CA ARG A 276 18.37 -3.42 -11.01
C ARG A 276 18.53 -4.82 -11.56
N ILE A 277 19.74 -5.10 -12.08
CA ILE A 277 20.15 -6.35 -12.66
C ILE A 277 21.15 -6.96 -11.72
N GLU A 278 20.83 -8.07 -11.08
CA GLU A 278 21.75 -8.84 -10.28
C GLU A 278 22.25 -10.02 -11.11
N LEU A 279 23.57 -10.15 -11.25
CA LEU A 279 24.21 -11.25 -11.99
C LEU A 279 24.10 -12.56 -11.18
N TYR A 280 22.90 -13.08 -11.11
CA TYR A 280 22.56 -14.26 -10.32
C TYR A 280 21.44 -15.08 -10.96
N SER A 281 21.57 -16.40 -10.87
CA SER A 281 20.50 -17.35 -11.13
C SER A 281 20.68 -18.57 -10.22
N PRO A 282 19.59 -19.14 -9.65
CA PRO A 282 19.69 -20.34 -8.80
C PRO A 282 20.21 -21.58 -9.55
N HIS A 283 20.26 -21.53 -10.88
CA HIS A 283 20.76 -22.61 -11.75
C HIS A 283 22.21 -22.38 -12.20
N ILE A 284 22.85 -21.28 -11.78
CA ILE A 284 24.22 -20.95 -12.14
C ILE A 284 25.08 -21.01 -10.88
N PRO A 285 26.25 -21.64 -10.91
CA PRO A 285 27.13 -21.73 -9.74
C PRO A 285 27.44 -20.35 -9.12
N GLU A 286 27.50 -20.29 -7.80
CA GLU A 286 27.77 -19.02 -7.06
C GLU A 286 29.15 -18.42 -7.34
N ASP A 287 30.13 -19.27 -7.75
CA ASP A 287 31.48 -18.84 -8.11
C ASP A 287 31.59 -18.39 -9.58
N ALA A 288 30.46 -18.22 -10.27
CA ALA A 288 30.42 -17.79 -11.66
C ALA A 288 31.05 -16.39 -11.83
N VAL A 289 32.00 -16.28 -12.72
CA VAL A 289 32.56 -15.01 -13.19
C VAL A 289 31.78 -14.57 -14.42
N TRP A 290 31.25 -13.36 -14.35
CA TRP A 290 30.37 -12.82 -15.38
C TRP A 290 31.09 -11.83 -16.32
N SER A 291 30.60 -11.77 -17.55
CA SER A 291 30.91 -10.72 -18.52
C SER A 291 29.61 -10.19 -19.13
N ILE A 292 29.59 -8.91 -19.44
CA ILE A 292 28.47 -8.22 -20.09
C ILE A 292 28.94 -7.72 -21.43
N ASP A 293 28.32 -8.15 -22.51
CA ASP A 293 28.68 -7.80 -23.90
C ASP A 293 30.17 -8.05 -24.19
N GLY A 294 30.72 -9.15 -23.64
CA GLY A 294 32.11 -9.53 -23.76
C GLY A 294 33.11 -8.78 -22.87
N ILE A 295 32.63 -7.88 -22.02
CA ILE A 295 33.46 -7.13 -21.05
C ILE A 295 33.28 -7.77 -19.66
N PRO A 296 34.37 -8.13 -18.95
CA PRO A 296 34.26 -8.65 -17.60
C PRO A 296 33.46 -7.72 -16.69
N ALA A 297 32.49 -8.28 -15.99
CA ALA A 297 31.68 -7.52 -15.06
C ALA A 297 32.53 -7.02 -13.88
N ALA A 298 32.47 -5.72 -13.61
CA ALA A 298 33.20 -5.10 -12.51
C ALA A 298 32.46 -5.25 -11.18
N ASP A 299 31.15 -5.49 -11.22
CA ASP A 299 30.26 -5.65 -10.07
C ASP A 299 29.31 -6.82 -10.28
N THR A 300 28.60 -7.22 -9.25
CA THR A 300 27.54 -8.24 -9.31
C THR A 300 26.16 -7.64 -9.50
N THR A 301 26.02 -6.34 -9.41
CA THR A 301 24.75 -5.62 -9.51
C THR A 301 24.90 -4.35 -10.32
N TYR A 302 23.96 -4.13 -11.26
CA TYR A 302 23.91 -2.95 -12.13
C TYR A 302 22.51 -2.33 -12.11
N GLU A 303 22.44 -1.01 -12.24
CA GLU A 303 21.15 -0.38 -12.63
C GLU A 303 20.95 -0.51 -14.13
N ALA A 304 19.70 -0.76 -14.57
CA ALA A 304 19.38 -0.94 -16.00
C ALA A 304 19.86 0.26 -16.86
N ARG A 305 19.87 1.48 -16.30
CA ARG A 305 20.36 2.69 -16.96
C ARG A 305 21.88 2.68 -17.21
N GLU A 306 22.66 1.94 -16.42
CA GLU A 306 24.12 1.89 -16.58
C GLU A 306 24.52 1.08 -17.81
N LEU A 307 23.73 0.04 -18.13
CA LEU A 307 23.93 -0.77 -19.33
C LEU A 307 23.31 -0.12 -20.56
N GLY A 308 22.25 0.69 -20.38
CA GLY A 308 21.53 1.34 -21.47
C GLY A 308 20.43 0.45 -22.09
N ALA A 309 19.61 1.06 -22.93
CA ALA A 309 18.54 0.31 -23.62
C ALA A 309 19.10 -0.50 -24.77
N GLY A 310 18.68 -1.76 -24.87
CA GLY A 310 19.15 -2.69 -25.90
C GLY A 310 19.01 -4.14 -25.47
N GLU A 311 19.54 -5.03 -26.28
CA GLU A 311 19.76 -6.42 -25.92
C GLU A 311 21.22 -6.58 -25.46
N HIS A 312 21.40 -7.23 -24.30
CA HIS A 312 22.70 -7.43 -23.68
C HIS A 312 22.95 -8.92 -23.48
N GLU A 313 24.15 -9.36 -23.83
CA GLU A 313 24.60 -10.71 -23.62
C GLU A 313 25.37 -10.83 -22.32
N LEU A 314 24.84 -11.61 -21.39
CA LEU A 314 25.51 -11.94 -20.13
C LEU A 314 26.12 -13.33 -20.25
N THR A 315 27.44 -13.43 -20.25
CA THR A 315 28.14 -14.73 -20.26
C THR A 315 28.73 -15.02 -18.88
N TYR A 316 28.78 -16.30 -18.53
CA TYR A 316 29.38 -16.73 -17.26
C TYR A 316 30.28 -17.95 -17.43
N THR A 317 31.24 -18.08 -16.51
CA THR A 317 32.11 -19.25 -16.41
C THR A 317 32.35 -19.55 -14.94
N SER A 318 32.11 -20.79 -14.48
CA SER A 318 32.41 -21.28 -13.17
C SER A 318 33.70 -22.11 -13.17
N ALA A 319 34.60 -21.77 -12.25
CA ALA A 319 35.84 -22.50 -12.10
C ALA A 319 35.64 -23.82 -11.32
N SER A 320 34.66 -23.89 -10.41
CA SER A 320 34.42 -25.07 -9.57
C SER A 320 33.76 -26.21 -10.35
N THR A 321 32.83 -25.89 -11.26
CA THR A 321 32.06 -26.88 -12.03
C THR A 321 32.53 -27.03 -13.46
N GLY A 322 33.28 -26.04 -13.98
CA GLY A 322 33.65 -25.95 -15.41
C GLY A 322 32.46 -25.54 -16.31
N GLU A 323 31.32 -25.20 -15.72
CA GLU A 323 30.16 -24.75 -16.48
C GLU A 323 30.38 -23.35 -17.05
N ASN A 324 29.87 -23.15 -18.26
CA ASN A 324 29.81 -21.85 -18.90
C ASN A 324 28.47 -21.71 -19.61
N GLY A 325 28.01 -20.50 -19.81
CA GLY A 325 26.75 -20.24 -20.50
C GLY A 325 26.55 -18.78 -20.83
N CYS A 326 25.39 -18.51 -21.41
CA CYS A 326 24.97 -17.19 -21.85
C CYS A 326 23.51 -16.97 -21.47
N VAL A 327 23.20 -15.76 -21.02
CA VAL A 327 21.83 -15.27 -20.73
C VAL A 327 21.64 -13.98 -21.53
N MET A 328 20.59 -13.94 -22.35
CA MET A 328 20.21 -12.72 -23.06
C MET A 328 19.19 -11.94 -22.21
N ILE A 329 19.46 -10.66 -21.98
CA ILE A 329 18.51 -9.73 -21.35
C ILE A 329 18.19 -8.59 -22.31
N LYS A 330 17.01 -8.02 -22.16
CA LYS A 330 16.55 -6.85 -22.90
C LYS A 330 16.26 -5.69 -21.95
N ILE A 331 16.84 -4.54 -22.22
CA ILE A 331 16.61 -3.31 -21.46
C ILE A 331 15.82 -2.34 -22.32
N VAL A 332 14.69 -1.84 -21.78
CA VAL A 332 13.79 -0.92 -22.47
C VAL A 332 13.75 0.43 -21.76
N ASN A 333 13.56 1.51 -22.52
CA ASN A 333 13.41 2.87 -21.98
C ASN A 333 11.98 3.19 -21.52
N THR A 334 11.01 2.38 -21.94
CA THR A 334 9.60 2.60 -21.66
C THR A 334 9.18 1.86 -20.39
N LYS A 335 8.23 2.43 -19.64
CA LYS A 335 7.54 1.70 -18.57
C LYS A 335 6.97 0.40 -19.14
N THR A 336 7.18 -0.68 -18.43
CA THR A 336 6.69 -2.00 -18.86
C THR A 336 5.16 -1.95 -18.94
N ILE A 337 4.61 -1.87 -20.14
CA ILE A 337 3.17 -2.03 -20.35
C ILE A 337 2.96 -3.56 -20.48
N VAL A 338 2.57 -4.17 -19.36
CA VAL A 338 2.08 -5.54 -19.40
C VAL A 338 0.66 -5.49 -19.99
N ARG A 339 0.51 -6.11 -21.18
CA ARG A 339 -0.80 -6.36 -21.81
C ARG A 339 -1.50 -7.51 -21.12
#